data_13f0e7aa23d41d8cd8a9a2908070d851
#
_entry.id   13f0e7aa23d41d8cd8a9a2908070d851
#
_cell.length_a   1.000
_cell.length_b   1.000
_cell.length_c   1.000
_cell.angle_alpha   90.00
_cell.angle_beta   90.00
_cell.angle_gamma   90.00
#
_symmetry.space_group_name_H-M   'P 1'
#
loop_
_entity.id
_entity.type
_entity.pdbx_description
1 polymer ?
#
loop_
_entity_poly.entity_id
_entity_poly.type
_entity_poly.pdbx_seq_one_letter_code
_entity_poly.pdbx_strand_id
1 'polypeptide(L)'
;VRYAFYDEIGPCQVNKDLAPPGFHIFSAKPNQTPKPASKEYLERPAATIHFDEQHNQHKTLWKSYEDGGATVDLENTLSFTLCLAAPETGSGLSTWGEESLKCYDRNDDYSKHVKSLEYGGYGAPDAVIPYTPGKAFYWIGPLQHQMSPGFNLALEDKRITLQGHGVKVNDVWELYF
;
A
#
# COMPACT_ATOMS: atom_id res chain seq x y z
N VAL A 1 -14.05 -3.70 -4.10
CA VAL A 1 -12.71 -3.78 -4.70
C VAL A 1 -12.77 -4.37 -6.10
N ARG A 2 -13.41 -5.54 -6.31
CA ARG A 2 -13.45 -6.21 -7.61
C ARG A 2 -13.93 -5.31 -8.76
N TYR A 3 -15.00 -4.55 -8.56
CA TYR A 3 -15.54 -3.67 -9.61
C TYR A 3 -14.69 -2.38 -9.80
N ALA A 4 -14.03 -1.90 -8.74
CA ALA A 4 -13.20 -0.71 -8.84
C ALA A 4 -11.93 -0.91 -9.69
N PHE A 5 -11.41 -2.12 -9.75
CA PHE A 5 -10.21 -2.43 -10.52
C PHE A 5 -10.49 -2.97 -11.92
N TYR A 6 -11.67 -3.58 -12.14
CA TYR A 6 -11.94 -4.30 -13.39
C TYR A 6 -11.77 -3.42 -14.63
N ASP A 7 -12.21 -2.17 -14.57
CA ASP A 7 -12.14 -1.25 -15.71
C ASP A 7 -10.72 -0.72 -15.94
N GLU A 8 -9.87 -0.73 -14.90
CA GLU A 8 -8.52 -0.16 -14.95
C GLU A 8 -7.44 -1.22 -15.22
N ILE A 9 -7.53 -2.37 -14.57
CA ILE A 9 -6.49 -3.41 -14.62
C ILE A 9 -6.94 -4.70 -15.27
N GLY A 10 -8.22 -4.83 -15.61
CA GLY A 10 -8.82 -6.00 -16.23
C GLY A 10 -9.42 -7.01 -15.25
N PRO A 11 -9.68 -8.24 -15.72
CA PRO A 11 -10.34 -9.25 -14.92
C PRO A 11 -9.64 -9.54 -13.60
N CYS A 12 -10.40 -9.59 -12.51
CA CYS A 12 -9.86 -9.92 -11.18
C CYS A 12 -10.84 -10.76 -10.36
N GLN A 13 -10.30 -11.60 -9.48
CA GLN A 13 -11.04 -12.37 -8.49
C GLN A 13 -10.26 -12.45 -7.19
N VAL A 14 -10.97 -12.68 -6.08
CA VAL A 14 -10.30 -12.92 -4.78
C VAL A 14 -9.94 -14.39 -4.72
N ASN A 15 -8.67 -14.66 -4.44
CA ASN A 15 -8.17 -16.00 -4.22
C ASN A 15 -8.74 -16.57 -2.91
N LYS A 16 -9.38 -17.73 -3.00
CA LYS A 16 -10.08 -18.34 -1.85
C LYS A 16 -9.17 -19.13 -0.93
N ASP A 17 -7.99 -19.47 -1.42
CA ASP A 17 -7.01 -20.30 -0.70
C ASP A 17 -6.04 -19.45 0.13
N LEU A 18 -6.16 -18.13 0.00
CA LEU A 18 -5.33 -17.16 0.72
C LEU A 18 -6.14 -16.37 1.75
N ALA A 19 -5.45 -15.57 2.56
CA ALA A 19 -6.07 -14.83 3.64
C ALA A 19 -7.22 -13.92 3.17
N PRO A 20 -8.30 -13.81 3.94
CA PRO A 20 -9.38 -12.87 3.65
C PRO A 20 -8.91 -11.43 3.84
N PRO A 21 -9.63 -10.46 3.24
CA PRO A 21 -9.30 -9.04 3.39
C PRO A 21 -9.28 -8.60 4.85
N GLY A 22 -8.22 -7.87 5.22
CA GLY A 22 -8.04 -7.24 6.52
C GLY A 22 -7.87 -5.73 6.40
N PHE A 23 -8.18 -5.02 7.49
CA PHE A 23 -7.99 -3.58 7.54
C PHE A 23 -6.77 -3.23 8.39
N HIS A 24 -5.95 -2.34 7.87
CA HIS A 24 -4.89 -1.70 8.64
C HIS A 24 -5.45 -0.43 9.30
N ILE A 25 -5.54 -0.47 10.63
CA ILE A 25 -6.12 0.62 11.43
C ILE A 25 -5.03 1.23 12.30
N PHE A 26 -4.77 2.51 12.09
CA PHE A 26 -3.87 3.32 12.90
C PHE A 26 -4.65 4.50 13.47
N SER A 27 -4.52 4.74 14.76
CA SER A 27 -5.25 5.80 15.47
C SER A 27 -4.28 6.67 16.26
N ALA A 28 -4.52 7.97 16.27
CA ALA A 28 -3.81 8.91 17.13
C ALA A 28 -4.20 8.78 18.61
N LYS A 29 -5.37 8.17 18.91
CA LYS A 29 -5.76 7.86 20.28
C LYS A 29 -4.85 6.77 20.87
N PRO A 30 -4.38 6.93 22.12
CA PRO A 30 -3.72 5.85 22.83
C PRO A 30 -4.67 4.66 22.92
N ASN A 31 -4.26 3.52 22.41
CA ASN A 31 -5.02 2.29 22.60
C ASN A 31 -4.95 1.86 24.08
N GLN A 32 -6.05 1.35 24.60
CA GLN A 32 -6.13 0.74 25.94
C GLN A 32 -5.36 -0.60 26.02
N THR A 33 -4.73 -1.03 24.94
CA THR A 33 -3.85 -2.21 24.90
C THR A 33 -2.39 -1.79 25.06
N PRO A 34 -1.51 -2.63 25.63
CA PRO A 34 -0.15 -2.25 26.07
C PRO A 34 0.86 -1.99 24.94
N LYS A 35 0.45 -1.96 23.68
CA LYS A 35 1.30 -1.48 22.59
C LYS A 35 0.83 -0.09 22.20
N PRO A 36 1.72 0.92 22.22
CA PRO A 36 1.35 2.27 21.83
C PRO A 36 1.10 2.32 20.32
N ALA A 37 -0.15 2.12 19.91
CA ALA A 37 -0.62 2.69 18.67
C ALA A 37 -0.90 4.15 18.97
N SER A 38 0.15 4.92 19.13
CA SER A 38 0.08 6.29 19.55
C SER A 38 0.13 7.21 18.33
N LYS A 39 -0.29 8.44 18.53
CA LYS A 39 -0.06 9.57 17.64
C LYS A 39 1.34 9.53 16.99
N GLU A 40 2.35 9.16 17.75
CA GLU A 40 3.73 8.98 17.29
C GLU A 40 3.87 7.99 16.11
N TYR A 41 3.06 6.93 16.06
CA TYR A 41 3.07 5.98 14.95
C TYR A 41 2.51 6.56 13.65
N LEU A 42 1.56 7.49 13.75
CA LEU A 42 1.04 8.19 12.58
C LEU A 42 1.94 9.37 12.17
N GLU A 43 2.69 9.94 13.11
CA GLU A 43 3.59 11.07 12.88
C GLU A 43 5.01 10.64 12.41
N ARG A 44 5.28 9.34 12.34
CA ARG A 44 6.54 8.78 11.81
C ARG A 44 6.30 8.02 10.52
N PRO A 45 7.31 7.94 9.64
CA PRO A 45 7.27 6.97 8.56
C PRO A 45 7.03 5.58 9.15
N ALA A 46 5.94 4.92 8.75
CA ALA A 46 5.60 3.60 9.25
C ALA A 46 6.15 2.53 8.32
N ALA A 47 6.55 1.40 8.88
CA ALA A 47 7.26 0.33 8.21
C ALA A 47 8.66 0.75 7.72
N THR A 48 9.40 -0.18 7.16
CA THR A 48 10.66 0.08 6.45
C THR A 48 10.37 0.49 5.01
N ILE A 49 11.34 1.12 4.34
CA ILE A 49 11.30 1.29 2.88
C ILE A 49 11.50 -0.11 2.27
N HIS A 50 10.58 -0.56 1.43
CA HIS A 50 10.56 -1.93 0.91
C HIS A 50 9.89 -2.03 -0.47
N PHE A 51 10.00 -3.18 -1.08
CA PHE A 51 9.17 -3.65 -2.18
C PHE A 51 8.16 -4.65 -1.67
N ASP A 52 6.99 -4.71 -2.29
CA ASP A 52 6.00 -5.74 -2.00
C ASP A 52 6.41 -7.07 -2.63
N GLU A 53 6.80 -8.01 -1.79
CA GLU A 53 7.24 -9.35 -2.20
C GLU A 53 6.38 -10.46 -1.58
N GLN A 54 5.15 -10.15 -1.18
CA GLN A 54 4.24 -11.09 -0.50
C GLN A 54 3.93 -12.33 -1.35
N HIS A 55 3.94 -12.20 -2.68
CA HIS A 55 3.80 -13.34 -3.59
C HIS A 55 4.85 -14.44 -3.34
N ASN A 56 6.03 -14.07 -2.84
CA ASN A 56 7.10 -15.01 -2.49
C ASN A 56 6.74 -15.95 -1.34
N GLN A 57 5.81 -15.56 -0.47
CA GLN A 57 5.32 -16.40 0.63
C GLN A 57 4.39 -17.51 0.15
N HIS A 58 3.85 -17.38 -1.07
CA HIS A 58 2.87 -18.29 -1.66
C HIS A 58 3.42 -19.07 -2.86
N LYS A 59 4.75 -19.23 -2.97
CA LYS A 59 5.40 -19.91 -4.10
C LYS A 59 4.86 -21.31 -4.40
N THR A 60 4.52 -22.06 -3.36
CA THR A 60 3.96 -23.41 -3.53
C THR A 60 2.60 -23.37 -4.23
N LEU A 61 1.75 -22.37 -3.91
CA LEU A 61 0.46 -22.20 -4.55
C LEU A 61 0.65 -21.82 -6.02
N TRP A 62 1.47 -20.82 -6.30
CA TRP A 62 1.72 -20.38 -7.68
C TRP A 62 2.31 -21.50 -8.53
N LYS A 63 3.24 -22.26 -7.96
CA LYS A 63 3.80 -23.45 -8.61
C LYS A 63 2.73 -24.51 -8.92
N SER A 64 1.75 -24.73 -8.03
CA SER A 64 0.66 -25.69 -8.30
C SER A 64 -0.21 -25.25 -9.46
N TYR A 65 -0.40 -23.95 -9.69
CA TYR A 65 -1.10 -23.44 -10.85
C TYR A 65 -0.31 -23.68 -12.15
N GLU A 66 1.00 -23.42 -12.14
CA GLU A 66 1.89 -23.71 -13.27
C GLU A 66 1.93 -25.22 -13.60
N ASP A 67 2.03 -26.07 -12.59
CA ASP A 67 2.01 -27.52 -12.75
C ASP A 67 0.66 -28.01 -13.29
N GLY A 68 -0.42 -27.27 -13.05
CA GLY A 68 -1.74 -27.45 -13.64
C GLY A 68 -1.90 -26.87 -15.05
N GLY A 69 -0.83 -26.29 -15.62
CA GLY A 69 -0.81 -25.72 -16.98
C GLY A 69 -1.25 -24.27 -17.07
N ALA A 70 -1.37 -23.56 -15.96
CA ALA A 70 -1.66 -22.12 -15.97
C ALA A 70 -0.37 -21.30 -16.20
N THR A 71 -0.51 -20.14 -16.82
CA THR A 71 0.54 -19.12 -16.88
C THR A 71 0.44 -18.24 -15.66
N VAL A 72 1.56 -18.07 -14.91
CA VAL A 72 1.64 -17.24 -13.71
C VAL A 72 2.69 -16.16 -13.92
N ASP A 73 2.30 -14.88 -13.77
CA ASP A 73 3.21 -13.73 -13.85
C ASP A 73 3.60 -13.28 -12.43
N LEU A 74 4.81 -13.64 -12.02
CA LEU A 74 5.38 -13.25 -10.72
C LEU A 74 6.29 -12.01 -10.83
N GLU A 75 6.54 -11.49 -12.03
CA GLU A 75 7.37 -10.30 -12.25
C GLU A 75 6.54 -9.01 -12.16
N ASN A 76 5.32 -9.05 -12.71
CA ASN A 76 4.42 -7.91 -12.74
C ASN A 76 3.28 -8.07 -11.73
N THR A 77 3.63 -8.21 -10.47
CA THR A 77 2.65 -8.34 -9.38
C THR A 77 1.91 -7.03 -9.14
N LEU A 78 0.66 -7.13 -8.70
CA LEU A 78 -0.17 -5.99 -8.33
C LEU A 78 -0.08 -5.73 -6.84
N SER A 79 0.09 -4.47 -6.47
CA SER A 79 -0.16 -4.00 -5.10
C SER A 79 -1.20 -2.90 -5.10
N PHE A 80 -2.06 -2.86 -4.09
CA PHE A 80 -3.09 -1.84 -3.99
C PHE A 80 -3.41 -1.45 -2.55
N THR A 81 -3.85 -0.21 -2.40
CA THR A 81 -4.35 0.34 -1.13
C THR A 81 -5.65 1.11 -1.38
N LEU A 82 -6.74 0.70 -0.74
CA LEU A 82 -7.98 1.47 -0.67
C LEU A 82 -8.00 2.26 0.64
N CYS A 83 -8.05 3.57 0.57
CA CYS A 83 -8.19 4.43 1.73
C CYS A 83 -9.65 4.56 2.14
N LEU A 84 -9.97 4.24 3.40
CA LEU A 84 -11.30 4.40 3.99
C LEU A 84 -11.37 5.61 4.90
N ALA A 85 -10.28 5.92 5.59
CA ALA A 85 -10.13 7.12 6.39
C ALA A 85 -8.65 7.56 6.39
N ALA A 86 -8.43 8.86 6.36
CA ALA A 86 -7.12 9.47 6.52
C ALA A 86 -7.27 10.78 7.30
N PRO A 87 -6.23 11.19 8.07
CA PRO A 87 -6.17 12.52 8.67
C PRO A 87 -6.23 13.63 7.61
N GLU A 88 -6.82 14.76 7.95
CA GLU A 88 -6.80 15.93 7.06
C GLU A 88 -5.39 16.43 6.76
N THR A 89 -4.50 16.32 7.72
CA THR A 89 -3.11 16.79 7.65
C THR A 89 -2.15 15.75 7.09
N GLY A 90 -2.67 14.75 6.42
CA GLY A 90 -1.88 13.80 5.64
C GLY A 90 -1.81 12.42 6.24
N SER A 91 -1.45 11.59 5.41
CA SER A 91 -1.11 10.19 5.48
C SER A 91 -1.09 9.73 4.03
N GLY A 92 -0.15 8.91 3.63
CA GLY A 92 -0.05 8.56 2.23
C GLY A 92 1.00 7.51 1.96
N LEU A 93 1.48 7.49 0.74
CA LEU A 93 2.55 6.64 0.27
C LEU A 93 3.71 7.50 -0.20
N SER A 94 4.89 7.25 0.33
CA SER A 94 6.17 7.78 -0.20
C SER A 94 6.79 6.74 -1.12
N THR A 95 7.34 7.16 -2.25
CA THR A 95 7.92 6.25 -3.25
C THR A 95 9.30 6.73 -3.69
N TRP A 96 10.18 5.79 -4.07
CA TRP A 96 11.55 6.00 -4.53
C TRP A 96 11.80 5.26 -5.85
N GLY A 97 12.70 5.79 -6.69
CA GLY A 97 13.11 5.21 -7.95
C GLY A 97 12.37 5.78 -9.16
N GLU A 98 12.80 5.38 -10.36
CA GLU A 98 12.27 5.91 -11.62
C GLU A 98 10.77 5.67 -11.80
N GLU A 99 10.25 4.56 -11.29
CA GLU A 99 8.82 4.25 -11.36
C GLU A 99 7.97 5.22 -10.52
N SER A 100 8.56 5.81 -9.48
CA SER A 100 7.88 6.81 -8.66
C SER A 100 7.53 8.08 -9.44
N LEU A 101 8.28 8.41 -10.49
CA LEU A 101 8.02 9.58 -11.34
C LEU A 101 6.70 9.47 -12.11
N LYS A 102 6.16 8.27 -12.25
CA LYS A 102 4.83 8.02 -12.82
C LYS A 102 3.72 8.21 -11.81
N CYS A 103 4.07 8.29 -10.53
CA CYS A 103 3.14 8.53 -9.46
C CYS A 103 2.78 10.01 -9.35
N TYR A 104 1.64 10.28 -8.77
CA TYR A 104 1.09 11.61 -8.58
C TYR A 104 1.89 12.36 -7.51
N ASP A 105 2.88 13.16 -7.88
CA ASP A 105 3.54 14.05 -6.94
C ASP A 105 2.76 15.36 -6.82
N ARG A 106 2.27 15.66 -5.60
CA ARG A 106 1.71 16.98 -5.28
C ARG A 106 2.79 17.80 -4.61
N ASN A 107 3.11 18.94 -5.18
CA ASN A 107 4.03 19.90 -4.56
C ASN A 107 3.31 20.79 -3.55
N ASP A 108 2.54 20.19 -2.64
CA ASP A 108 1.82 20.85 -1.56
C ASP A 108 2.63 20.82 -0.24
N ASP A 109 2.10 21.47 0.80
CA ASP A 109 2.80 21.58 2.09
C ASP A 109 2.95 20.22 2.78
N TYR A 110 2.03 19.29 2.57
CA TYR A 110 2.16 17.94 3.08
C TYR A 110 3.33 17.20 2.42
N SER A 111 3.41 17.22 1.10
CA SER A 111 4.51 16.59 0.36
C SER A 111 5.87 17.20 0.71
N LYS A 112 5.93 18.52 0.87
CA LYS A 112 7.15 19.20 1.33
C LYS A 112 7.56 18.77 2.74
N HIS A 113 6.59 18.67 3.66
CA HIS A 113 6.87 18.19 5.01
C HIS A 113 7.41 16.76 4.98
N VAL A 114 6.76 15.84 4.29
CA VAL A 114 7.21 14.45 4.16
C VAL A 114 8.61 14.39 3.57
N LYS A 115 8.90 15.12 2.48
CA LYS A 115 10.21 15.15 1.83
C LYS A 115 11.32 15.76 2.71
N SER A 116 10.97 16.53 3.74
CA SER A 116 11.93 17.11 4.67
C SER A 116 12.37 16.16 5.80
N LEU A 117 11.74 15.01 5.95
CA LEU A 117 12.06 14.04 6.98
C LEU A 117 13.31 13.23 6.62
N GLU A 118 13.93 12.63 7.63
CA GLU A 118 15.08 11.76 7.45
C GLU A 118 14.65 10.33 7.11
N TYR A 119 15.20 9.79 6.04
CA TYR A 119 14.94 8.44 5.54
C TYR A 119 16.21 7.56 5.51
N GLY A 120 17.16 7.86 6.38
CA GLY A 120 18.46 7.17 6.40
C GLY A 120 19.22 7.31 5.08
N GLY A 121 19.75 6.23 4.57
CA GLY A 121 20.52 6.22 3.31
C GLY A 121 19.72 6.37 2.03
N TYR A 122 18.39 6.41 2.11
CA TYR A 122 17.51 6.47 0.91
C TYR A 122 17.29 7.88 0.38
N GLY A 123 17.57 8.91 1.19
CA GLY A 123 17.21 10.29 0.82
C GLY A 123 15.71 10.56 0.89
N ALA A 124 15.30 11.75 0.47
CA ALA A 124 13.89 12.11 0.39
C ALA A 124 13.16 11.27 -0.68
N PRO A 125 11.87 10.96 -0.49
CA PRO A 125 11.09 10.27 -1.51
C PRO A 125 10.97 11.11 -2.79
N ASP A 126 10.98 10.44 -3.94
CA ASP A 126 10.78 11.09 -5.24
C ASP A 126 9.34 11.58 -5.40
N ALA A 127 8.39 10.78 -4.93
CA ALA A 127 6.98 11.18 -4.92
C ALA A 127 6.30 10.89 -3.58
N VAL A 128 5.29 11.70 -3.26
CA VAL A 128 4.40 11.53 -2.11
C VAL A 128 2.95 11.55 -2.60
N ILE A 129 2.24 10.46 -2.34
CA ILE A 129 0.86 10.25 -2.78
C ILE A 129 -0.05 10.36 -1.56
N PRO A 130 -0.76 11.48 -1.34
CA PRO A 130 -1.68 11.61 -0.22
C PRO A 130 -2.86 10.65 -0.35
N TYR A 131 -3.19 9.97 0.73
CA TYR A 131 -4.39 9.14 0.77
C TYR A 131 -5.66 10.01 0.83
N THR A 132 -6.62 9.66 0.00
CA THR A 132 -7.93 10.30 -0.04
C THR A 132 -9.00 9.24 0.26
N PRO A 133 -9.85 9.43 1.28
CA PRO A 133 -10.93 8.49 1.56
C PRO A 133 -11.80 8.22 0.32
N GLY A 134 -12.10 6.93 0.11
CA GLY A 134 -12.86 6.45 -1.05
C GLY A 134 -12.02 6.22 -2.31
N LYS A 135 -10.73 6.58 -2.32
CA LYS A 135 -9.83 6.31 -3.46
C LYS A 135 -8.97 5.10 -3.21
N ALA A 136 -8.77 4.31 -4.27
CA ALA A 136 -7.79 3.25 -4.34
C ALA A 136 -6.55 3.71 -5.11
N PHE A 137 -5.39 3.30 -4.63
CA PHE A 137 -4.11 3.44 -5.30
C PHE A 137 -3.60 2.05 -5.63
N TYR A 138 -3.05 1.86 -6.80
CA TYR A 138 -2.45 0.60 -7.19
C TYR A 138 -1.23 0.83 -8.07
N TRP A 139 -0.34 -0.15 -8.08
CA TRP A 139 0.79 -0.22 -9.01
C TRP A 139 1.03 -1.66 -9.43
N ILE A 140 1.67 -1.81 -10.58
CA ILE A 140 2.06 -3.10 -11.14
C ILE A 140 3.58 -3.14 -11.23
N GLY A 141 4.17 -4.25 -10.80
CA GLY A 141 5.62 -4.42 -10.72
C GLY A 141 6.23 -3.88 -9.43
N PRO A 142 7.55 -3.92 -9.32
CA PRO A 142 8.27 -3.51 -8.12
C PRO A 142 8.25 -1.97 -7.97
N LEU A 143 7.70 -1.48 -6.88
CA LEU A 143 7.77 -0.08 -6.48
C LEU A 143 8.36 0.01 -5.07
N GLN A 144 9.49 0.69 -4.94
CA GLN A 144 10.07 0.97 -3.62
C GLN A 144 9.24 2.02 -2.91
N HIS A 145 8.70 1.69 -1.75
CA HIS A 145 7.77 2.57 -1.06
C HIS A 145 7.81 2.42 0.45
N GLN A 146 7.18 3.39 1.10
CA GLN A 146 6.94 3.41 2.53
C GLN A 146 5.67 4.20 2.82
N MET A 147 5.00 3.87 3.90
CA MET A 147 3.86 4.65 4.36
C MET A 147 4.31 6.02 4.88
N SER A 148 3.78 7.09 4.29
CA SER A 148 4.08 8.46 4.70
C SER A 148 3.41 8.80 6.04
N PRO A 149 4.09 9.58 6.91
CA PRO A 149 3.50 10.04 8.16
C PRO A 149 2.41 11.10 7.94
N GLY A 150 1.55 11.27 8.94
CA GLY A 150 0.76 12.48 9.11
C GLY A 150 1.51 13.52 9.94
N PHE A 151 1.00 14.73 10.05
CA PHE A 151 1.54 15.75 10.93
C PHE A 151 0.41 16.61 11.53
N ASN A 152 0.68 17.25 12.68
CA ASN A 152 -0.33 18.05 13.41
C ASN A 152 -1.62 17.28 13.69
N LEU A 153 -1.50 16.01 14.05
CA LEU A 153 -2.63 15.12 14.22
C LEU A 153 -3.45 15.47 15.46
N ALA A 154 -4.77 15.49 15.30
CA ALA A 154 -5.72 15.49 16.41
C ALA A 154 -5.82 14.08 17.03
N LEU A 155 -6.31 14.01 18.28
CA LEU A 155 -6.48 12.72 18.96
C LEU A 155 -7.51 11.81 18.27
N GLU A 156 -8.44 12.40 17.52
CA GLU A 156 -9.50 11.68 16.81
C GLU A 156 -9.02 11.13 15.46
N ASP A 157 -7.84 11.59 15.00
CA ASP A 157 -7.33 11.20 13.70
C ASP A 157 -7.01 9.72 13.64
N LYS A 158 -7.35 9.16 12.51
CA LYS A 158 -7.08 7.75 12.19
C LYS A 158 -6.85 7.57 10.70
N ARG A 159 -6.04 6.58 10.40
CA ARG A 159 -5.90 6.04 9.06
C ARG A 159 -6.49 4.63 9.04
N ILE A 160 -7.39 4.39 8.10
CA ILE A 160 -7.96 3.06 7.85
C ILE A 160 -7.76 2.75 6.38
N THR A 161 -7.02 1.69 6.10
CA THR A 161 -6.76 1.23 4.74
C THR A 161 -7.06 -0.27 4.61
N LEU A 162 -7.57 -0.66 3.45
CA LEU A 162 -7.56 -2.04 2.99
C LEU A 162 -6.38 -2.17 2.02
N GLN A 163 -5.45 -3.04 2.31
CA GLN A 163 -4.30 -3.32 1.44
C GLN A 163 -4.37 -4.73 0.93
N GLY A 164 -3.85 -4.95 -0.26
CA GLY A 164 -3.79 -6.27 -0.84
C GLY A 164 -2.87 -6.30 -2.05
N HIS A 165 -2.70 -7.50 -2.56
CA HIS A 165 -1.81 -7.83 -3.65
C HIS A 165 -2.53 -8.66 -4.69
N GLY A 166 -1.90 -8.85 -5.85
CA GLY A 166 -2.40 -9.72 -6.89
C GLY A 166 -1.26 -10.34 -7.71
N VAL A 167 -1.50 -11.54 -8.16
CA VAL A 167 -0.67 -12.25 -9.14
C VAL A 167 -1.56 -12.56 -10.34
N LYS A 168 -1.03 -12.36 -11.54
CA LYS A 168 -1.79 -12.62 -12.76
C LYS A 168 -1.68 -14.10 -13.13
N VAL A 169 -2.82 -14.78 -13.22
CA VAL A 169 -2.93 -16.19 -13.58
C VAL A 169 -3.87 -16.30 -14.79
N ASN A 170 -3.38 -16.75 -15.93
CA ASN A 170 -4.15 -16.86 -17.19
C ASN A 170 -4.90 -15.55 -17.52
N ASP A 171 -4.21 -14.41 -17.44
CA ASP A 171 -4.77 -13.06 -17.68
C ASP A 171 -5.84 -12.58 -16.68
N VAL A 172 -6.05 -13.27 -15.58
CA VAL A 172 -6.93 -12.86 -14.47
C VAL A 172 -6.09 -12.55 -13.23
N TRP A 173 -6.34 -11.42 -12.57
CA TRP A 173 -5.71 -11.11 -11.30
C TRP A 173 -6.31 -11.93 -10.16
N GLU A 174 -5.49 -12.77 -9.55
CA GLU A 174 -5.78 -13.46 -8.30
C GLU A 174 -5.43 -12.51 -7.14
N LEU A 175 -6.44 -11.84 -6.58
CA LEU A 175 -6.26 -10.89 -5.48
C LEU A 175 -6.18 -11.63 -4.14
N TYR A 176 -5.26 -11.17 -3.25
CA TYR A 176 -5.10 -11.67 -1.89
C TYR A 176 -4.69 -10.53 -0.94
N PHE A 177 -4.75 -10.79 0.39
CA PHE A 177 -4.63 -9.75 1.41
C PHE A 177 -3.68 -10.15 2.54
#